data_b7414ce0dc250cc2c3ab139d551000a9
#
_entry.id   b7414ce0dc250cc2c3ab139d551000a9
#
_cell.length_a   1.000
_cell.length_b   1.000
_cell.length_c   1.000
_cell.angle_alpha   90.00
_cell.angle_beta   90.00
_cell.angle_gamma   90.00
#
_symmetry.space_group_name_H-M   'P 1'
#
loop_
_entity.id
_entity.type
_entity.pdbx_description
1 polymer ?
#
loop_
_entity_poly.entity_id
_entity_poly.type
_entity_poly.pdbx_seq_one_letter_code
_entity_poly.pdbx_strand_id
1 'polypeptide(L)'
;MTYLYYRSTSSTYPIKPNEKTINQWKHLAEKKNWRITQLPNGFYQAEVSNPENEENWHDVTRRETIKGAENAINGSIDHYSKKLDAIKGPKVVKTFE
;
A
#
# COMPACT_ATOMS: atom_id res chain seq x y z
N MET A 1 25.26 8.20 29.39
CA MET A 1 24.96 8.07 29.06
C MET A 1 24.54 7.74 28.51
N THR A 2 24.63 7.99 28.44
CA THR A 2 24.21 7.93 27.98
C THR A 2 23.97 7.39 27.13
N TYR A 3 24.03 7.66 27.01
CA TYR A 3 23.68 7.33 26.09
C TYR A 3 23.29 7.24 25.36
N LEU A 4 23.35 7.33 25.26
CA LEU A 4 22.90 7.37 24.54
C LEU A 4 22.30 6.97 23.80
N TYR A 5 22.30 7.26 23.91
CA TYR A 5 21.58 7.16 23.19
C TYR A 5 21.15 7.23 22.42
N TYR A 6 21.25 7.44 22.19
CA TYR A 6 20.63 7.74 21.55
C TYR A 6 20.15 7.59 20.71
N ARG A 7 20.29 7.57 20.48
CA ARG A 7 19.62 7.70 19.97
C ARG A 7 18.82 7.82 19.38
N SER A 8 18.78 7.98 19.57
CA SER A 8 18.00 8.29 19.28
C SER A 8 17.11 8.34 18.88
N THR A 9 17.01 8.66 18.88
CA THR A 9 16.15 8.91 18.62
C THR A 9 15.41 8.74 18.03
N SER A 10 15.72 8.42 18.11
CA SER A 10 15.05 8.43 17.45
C SER A 10 14.15 8.86 16.82
N SER A 11 14.16 8.83 16.41
CA SER A 11 13.29 9.60 15.56
C SER A 11 11.80 9.29 15.79
N THR A 12 11.00 10.33 15.98
CA THR A 12 9.57 10.19 16.22
C THR A 12 8.82 9.88 14.93
N TYR A 13 9.43 10.16 13.78
CA TYR A 13 8.78 10.02 12.48
C TYR A 13 9.42 8.89 11.69
N PRO A 14 8.62 8.18 10.87
CA PRO A 14 9.21 7.15 10.03
C PRO A 14 10.19 7.75 9.04
N ILE A 15 11.18 6.95 8.68
CA ILE A 15 12.12 7.35 7.65
C ILE A 15 11.37 7.37 6.33
N LYS A 16 11.51 8.47 5.60
CA LYS A 16 10.84 8.61 4.32
C LYS A 16 11.47 7.66 3.30
N PRO A 17 10.66 6.79 2.67
CA PRO A 17 11.18 5.89 1.65
C PRO A 17 11.63 6.67 0.41
N ASN A 18 12.40 6.01 -0.45
CA ASN A 18 12.86 6.66 -1.67
C ASN A 18 11.69 6.87 -2.64
N GLU A 19 11.95 7.68 -3.66
CA GLU A 19 10.91 8.06 -4.62
C GLU A 19 10.32 6.84 -5.34
N LYS A 20 11.15 5.87 -5.66
CA LYS A 20 10.67 4.67 -6.35
C LYS A 20 9.65 3.91 -5.49
N THR A 21 9.92 3.77 -4.21
CA THR A 21 9.00 3.10 -3.29
C THR A 21 7.70 3.89 -3.15
N ILE A 22 7.79 5.20 -3.05
CA ILE A 22 6.61 6.05 -2.94
C ILE A 22 5.74 5.92 -4.19
N ASN A 23 6.36 5.92 -5.36
CA ASN A 23 5.62 5.77 -6.62
C ASN A 23 4.97 4.40 -6.71
N GLN A 24 5.62 3.36 -6.21
CA GLN A 24 5.05 2.03 -6.16
C GLN A 24 3.81 1.99 -5.25
N TRP A 25 3.90 2.63 -4.09
CA TRP A 25 2.75 2.69 -3.18
C TRP A 25 1.58 3.46 -3.78
N LYS A 26 1.87 4.56 -4.50
CA LYS A 26 0.83 5.32 -5.19
C LYS A 26 0.14 4.46 -6.24
N HIS A 27 0.90 3.67 -6.97
CA HIS A 27 0.36 2.76 -7.98
C HIS A 27 -0.55 1.72 -7.32
N LEU A 28 -0.12 1.14 -6.21
CA LEU A 28 -0.86 0.11 -5.49
C LEU A 28 -2.11 0.66 -4.80
N ALA A 29 -2.13 1.96 -4.52
CA ALA A 29 -3.28 2.59 -3.87
C ALA A 29 -4.37 2.98 -4.86
N GLU A 30 -4.18 2.76 -6.16
CA GLU A 30 -5.18 3.12 -7.17
C GLU A 30 -5.88 1.89 -7.70
N LYS A 31 -7.20 1.86 -7.54
CA LYS A 31 -8.00 0.69 -7.92
C LYS A 31 -7.91 0.38 -9.42
N LYS A 32 -7.73 1.39 -10.25
CA LYS A 32 -7.64 1.19 -11.70
C LYS A 32 -6.45 0.31 -12.11
N ASN A 33 -5.48 0.15 -11.23
CA ASN A 33 -4.29 -0.66 -11.50
C ASN A 33 -4.47 -2.12 -11.09
N TRP A 34 -5.64 -2.47 -10.59
CA TRP A 34 -5.99 -3.81 -10.14
C TRP A 34 -7.03 -4.43 -11.04
N ARG A 35 -7.06 -5.76 -11.09
CA ARG A 35 -8.09 -6.48 -11.80
C ARG A 35 -8.33 -7.84 -11.14
N ILE A 36 -9.42 -8.48 -11.50
CA ILE A 36 -9.76 -9.82 -11.04
C ILE A 36 -9.81 -10.73 -12.26
N THR A 37 -9.08 -11.85 -12.18
CA THR A 37 -9.04 -12.85 -13.24
C THR A 37 -9.64 -14.14 -12.71
N GLN A 38 -10.58 -14.73 -13.44
CA GLN A 38 -11.11 -16.03 -13.06
C GLN A 38 -10.17 -17.10 -13.59
N LEU A 39 -9.74 -17.99 -12.70
CA LEU A 39 -8.84 -19.09 -13.04
C LEU A 39 -9.62 -20.29 -13.53
N PRO A 40 -8.97 -21.21 -14.28
CA PRO A 40 -9.66 -22.40 -14.76
C PRO A 40 -10.28 -23.27 -13.66
N ASN A 41 -9.75 -23.21 -12.44
CA ASN A 41 -10.29 -23.97 -11.32
C ASN A 41 -11.49 -23.27 -10.64
N GLY A 42 -11.94 -22.13 -11.19
CA GLY A 42 -13.10 -21.42 -10.65
C GLY A 42 -12.76 -20.35 -9.62
N PHE A 43 -11.52 -20.28 -9.18
CA PHE A 43 -11.11 -19.25 -8.22
C PHE A 43 -10.94 -17.90 -8.92
N TYR A 44 -10.99 -16.85 -8.14
CA TYR A 44 -10.82 -15.48 -8.62
C TYR A 44 -9.51 -14.92 -8.07
N GLN A 45 -8.65 -14.49 -8.95
CA GLN A 45 -7.33 -14.01 -8.60
C GLN A 45 -7.27 -12.49 -8.69
N ALA A 46 -6.90 -11.84 -7.59
CA ALA A 46 -6.67 -10.40 -7.59
C ALA A 46 -5.26 -10.14 -8.11
N GLU A 47 -5.16 -9.27 -9.09
CA GLU A 47 -3.89 -8.97 -9.76
C GLU A 47 -3.68 -7.47 -9.81
N VAL A 48 -2.41 -7.06 -9.76
CA VAL A 48 -2.05 -5.66 -9.87
C VAL A 48 -1.02 -5.51 -10.99
N SER A 49 -1.13 -4.43 -11.77
CA SER A 49 -0.19 -4.19 -12.84
C SER A 49 1.15 -3.70 -12.29
N ASN A 50 2.21 -3.92 -13.06
CA ASN A 50 3.54 -3.46 -12.70
C ASN A 50 3.64 -1.96 -13.00
N PRO A 51 4.06 -1.13 -12.04
CA PRO A 51 4.15 0.33 -12.28
C PRO A 51 5.13 0.69 -13.38
N GLU A 52 6.11 -0.17 -13.66
CA GLU A 52 7.11 0.10 -14.69
C GLU A 52 6.72 -0.50 -16.04
N ASN A 53 5.78 -1.46 -16.04
CA ASN A 53 5.30 -2.09 -17.26
C ASN A 53 3.87 -2.56 -17.03
N GLU A 54 2.92 -1.72 -17.44
CA GLU A 54 1.51 -1.95 -17.15
C GLU A 54 0.92 -3.17 -17.86
N GLU A 55 1.67 -3.76 -18.79
CA GLU A 55 1.21 -4.98 -19.45
C GLU A 55 1.52 -6.22 -18.62
N ASN A 56 2.38 -6.10 -17.61
CA ASN A 56 2.71 -7.20 -16.71
C ASN A 56 1.83 -7.14 -15.48
N TRP A 57 1.22 -8.27 -15.13
CA TRP A 57 0.33 -8.38 -13.99
C TRP A 57 0.88 -9.36 -12.99
N HIS A 58 0.81 -9.01 -11.71
CA HIS A 58 1.27 -9.84 -10.62
C HIS A 58 0.09 -10.32 -9.81
N ASP A 59 0.04 -11.62 -9.53
CA ASP A 59 -0.99 -12.17 -8.67
C ASP A 59 -0.68 -11.83 -7.22
N VAL A 60 -1.71 -11.42 -6.50
CA VAL A 60 -1.57 -11.03 -5.10
C VAL A 60 -2.25 -12.04 -4.20
N THR A 61 -3.46 -12.45 -4.55
CA THR A 61 -4.20 -13.40 -3.73
C THR A 61 -5.30 -14.05 -4.56
N ARG A 62 -5.80 -15.19 -4.06
CA ARG A 62 -6.92 -15.91 -4.68
C ARG A 62 -8.05 -16.05 -3.70
N ARG A 63 -9.27 -15.95 -4.22
CA ARG A 63 -10.47 -16.08 -3.41
C ARG A 63 -11.50 -16.90 -4.17
N GLU A 64 -12.47 -17.46 -3.44
CA GLU A 64 -13.48 -18.30 -4.07
C GLU A 64 -14.59 -17.50 -4.73
N THR A 65 -14.69 -16.20 -4.44
CA THR A 65 -15.74 -15.35 -5.00
C THR A 65 -15.15 -14.05 -5.51
N ILE A 66 -15.87 -13.43 -6.46
CA ILE A 66 -15.49 -12.10 -6.98
C ILE A 66 -15.47 -11.09 -5.83
N LYS A 67 -16.50 -11.15 -4.97
CA LYS A 67 -16.58 -10.22 -3.85
C LYS A 67 -15.39 -10.37 -2.90
N GLY A 68 -14.98 -11.62 -2.64
CA GLY A 68 -13.81 -11.86 -1.81
C GLY A 68 -12.54 -11.28 -2.41
N ALA A 69 -12.37 -11.43 -3.72
CA ALA A 69 -11.22 -10.87 -4.41
C ALA A 69 -11.27 -9.33 -4.39
N GLU A 70 -12.45 -8.76 -4.59
CA GLU A 70 -12.61 -7.30 -4.55
C GLU A 70 -12.33 -6.75 -3.15
N ASN A 71 -12.79 -7.45 -2.11
CA ASN A 71 -12.51 -7.05 -0.74
C ASN A 71 -11.01 -7.06 -0.45
N ALA A 72 -10.29 -8.04 -0.99
CA ALA A 72 -8.84 -8.11 -0.83
C ALA A 72 -8.15 -6.94 -1.53
N ILE A 73 -8.63 -6.57 -2.72
CA ILE A 73 -8.12 -5.41 -3.44
C ILE A 73 -8.35 -4.13 -2.65
N ASN A 74 -9.57 -3.95 -2.14
CA ASN A 74 -9.90 -2.76 -1.36
C ASN A 74 -9.06 -2.67 -0.09
N GLY A 75 -8.80 -3.80 0.55
CA GLY A 75 -7.93 -3.84 1.72
C GLY A 75 -6.50 -3.44 1.40
N SER A 76 -5.99 -3.88 0.25
CA SER A 76 -4.65 -3.49 -0.18
C SER A 76 -4.58 -2.01 -0.48
N ILE A 77 -5.58 -1.48 -1.18
CA ILE A 77 -5.63 -0.05 -1.50
C ILE A 77 -5.63 0.78 -0.22
N ASP A 78 -6.46 0.40 0.76
CA ASP A 78 -6.52 1.10 2.04
C ASP A 78 -5.18 1.05 2.76
N HIS A 79 -4.53 -0.10 2.74
CA HIS A 79 -3.23 -0.29 3.38
C HIS A 79 -2.17 0.67 2.80
N TYR A 80 -2.09 0.75 1.48
CA TYR A 80 -1.08 1.62 0.84
C TYR A 80 -1.45 3.09 0.93
N SER A 81 -2.74 3.41 0.94
CA SER A 81 -3.18 4.78 1.17
C SER A 81 -2.76 5.28 2.55
N LYS A 82 -2.90 4.42 3.55
CA LYS A 82 -2.47 4.77 4.91
C LYS A 82 -0.96 4.91 5.01
N LYS A 83 -0.22 4.09 4.29
CA LYS A 83 1.24 4.23 4.25
C LYS A 83 1.65 5.56 3.66
N LEU A 84 0.98 5.98 2.58
CA LEU A 84 1.27 7.26 1.95
C LEU A 84 0.96 8.42 2.89
N ASP A 85 -0.13 8.32 3.64
CA ASP A 85 -0.47 9.36 4.60
C ASP A 85 0.57 9.43 5.72
N ALA A 86 1.07 8.28 6.16
CA ALA A 86 2.04 8.22 7.25
C ALA A 86 3.36 8.92 6.90
N ILE A 87 3.79 8.82 5.64
CA ILE A 87 5.06 9.45 5.25
C ILE A 87 4.98 10.96 5.11
N LYS A 88 3.77 11.51 5.14
CA LYS A 88 3.59 12.97 5.14
C LYS A 88 3.89 13.58 6.51
N GLY A 89 4.08 12.73 7.52
CA GLY A 89 4.36 13.19 8.86
C GLY A 89 3.10 13.62 9.60
N PRO A 90 3.25 14.15 10.81
CA PRO A 90 2.10 14.57 11.59
C PRO A 90 1.41 15.79 10.98
N LYS A 91 0.13 15.85 11.18
CA LYS A 91 -0.65 16.97 10.69
C LYS A 91 -1.57 17.46 11.81
N VAL A 92 -1.76 18.76 11.84
CA VAL A 92 -2.66 19.36 12.83
C VAL A 92 -4.09 19.15 12.34
N VAL A 93 -4.89 18.44 13.16
CA VAL A 93 -6.28 18.18 12.81
C VAL A 93 -7.23 19.10 13.58
N LYS A 94 -6.73 19.77 14.61
CA LYS A 94 -7.54 20.71 15.38
C LYS A 94 -6.64 21.59 16.24
N THR A 95 -6.98 22.88 16.29
CA THR A 95 -6.30 23.84 17.17
C THR A 95 -7.31 24.44 18.14
N PHE A 96 -6.81 24.80 19.32
CA PHE A 96 -7.64 25.42 20.38
C PHE A 96 -7.02 26.75 20.77
N GLU A 97 -7.86 27.72 21.06
CA GLU A 97 -7.40 29.01 21.54
C GLU A 97 -7.61 29.17 23.03
#